data_b1eae45e3ff6131a83e02f31d7bd7d9f
#
_entry.id   b1eae45e3ff6131a83e02f31d7bd7d9f
#
_cell.length_a   1.000
_cell.length_b   1.000
_cell.length_c   1.000
_cell.angle_alpha   90.00
_cell.angle_beta   90.00
_cell.angle_gamma   90.00
#
_symmetry.space_group_name_H-M   'P 1'
#
loop_
_entity.id
_entity.type
_entity.pdbx_description
1 polymer ?
#
loop_
_entity_poly.entity_id
_entity_poly.type
_entity_poly.pdbx_seq_one_letter_code
_entity_poly.pdbx_strand_id
1 'polypeptide(L)'
;MNIIQIFASPVWGGGEQYIYDLAVASTSHRHAVTFFSRKSSVIAQRVAGIDGEYYQLPFKGIIDFYSVIRLSKYLKSHPTDIIHIHCFKEMFTVILAKRISGSKAKIVLTRHLIKKGKNNPLYLWAYRHINRIVFVSRLGEQTFLGSVPGFPKERSIVVHNSIPSYIEPIVKSETLRERFHIAKECPLIVFVGRVVPAKGILQLIAALGKLHHLNFFSVIIGKGQDDFIERLKALVASEGLADKVAFLGHSDKVRALIADADIGVAPSLCQEAFGLTAIEFMQAGKCIVTTDNGAQVEFIKHGSNG
;
A
#
# COMPACT_ATOMS: atom_id res chain seq x y z
N MET A 1 -21.91 12.73 0.72
CA MET A 1 -21.37 12.65 2.10
C MET A 1 -20.13 13.50 2.21
N ASN A 2 -19.86 14.05 3.39
CA ASN A 2 -18.64 14.76 3.71
C ASN A 2 -17.69 13.80 4.45
N ILE A 3 -16.58 13.46 3.83
CA ILE A 3 -15.65 12.43 4.29
C ILE A 3 -14.30 13.07 4.62
N ILE A 4 -13.81 12.86 5.83
CA ILE A 4 -12.45 13.22 6.21
C ILE A 4 -11.59 11.98 6.08
N GLN A 5 -10.47 12.07 5.31
CA GLN A 5 -9.43 11.06 5.22
C GLN A 5 -8.24 11.47 6.09
N ILE A 6 -7.87 10.65 7.06
CA ILE A 6 -6.75 10.92 7.98
C ILE A 6 -5.66 9.88 7.81
N PHE A 7 -4.46 10.35 7.47
CA PHE A 7 -3.28 9.50 7.35
C PHE A 7 -2.01 10.28 7.68
N ALA A 8 -1.15 9.69 8.51
CA ALA A 8 0.03 10.38 9.03
C ALA A 8 1.36 9.78 8.53
N SER A 9 1.35 9.01 7.45
CA SER A 9 2.58 8.51 6.83
C SER A 9 3.35 9.67 6.17
N PRO A 10 4.67 9.78 6.39
CA PRO A 10 5.49 10.80 5.73
C PRO A 10 5.99 10.38 4.34
N VAL A 11 5.77 9.11 3.96
CA VAL A 11 6.26 8.53 2.71
C VAL A 11 5.10 7.99 1.88
N TRP A 12 5.27 7.97 0.56
CA TRP A 12 4.30 7.37 -0.35
C TRP A 12 4.56 5.87 -0.51
N GLY A 13 3.51 5.08 -0.45
CA GLY A 13 3.54 3.63 -0.64
C GLY A 13 2.15 3.10 -1.04
N GLY A 14 1.97 1.78 -1.02
CA GLY A 14 0.71 1.16 -1.42
C GLY A 14 -0.50 1.57 -0.56
N GLY A 15 -0.30 1.85 0.73
CA GLY A 15 -1.38 2.35 1.60
C GLY A 15 -1.82 3.77 1.22
N GLU A 16 -0.88 4.65 0.93
CA GLU A 16 -1.15 6.03 0.50
C GLU A 16 -1.77 6.06 -0.90
N GLN A 17 -1.32 5.18 -1.79
CA GLN A 17 -1.94 5.01 -3.11
C GLN A 17 -3.41 4.57 -2.97
N TYR A 18 -3.69 3.60 -2.11
CA TYR A 18 -5.07 3.18 -1.81
C TYR A 18 -5.93 4.34 -1.32
N ILE A 19 -5.42 5.19 -0.41
CA ILE A 19 -6.15 6.35 0.12
C ILE A 19 -6.46 7.35 -0.99
N TYR A 20 -5.48 7.59 -1.86
CA TYR A 20 -5.64 8.45 -3.03
C TYR A 20 -6.71 7.90 -3.98
N ASP A 21 -6.61 6.63 -4.37
CA ASP A 21 -7.56 5.98 -5.28
C ASP A 21 -8.99 5.97 -4.69
N LEU A 22 -9.12 5.71 -3.39
CA LEU A 22 -10.40 5.78 -2.68
C LEU A 22 -10.98 7.20 -2.69
N ALA A 23 -10.15 8.22 -2.56
CA ALA A 23 -10.60 9.61 -2.58
C ALA A 23 -11.05 10.03 -3.99
N VAL A 24 -10.30 9.67 -5.03
CA VAL A 24 -10.69 9.89 -6.43
C VAL A 24 -12.03 9.21 -6.71
N ALA A 25 -12.20 7.96 -6.31
CA ALA A 25 -13.46 7.25 -6.46
C ALA A 25 -14.60 7.93 -5.67
N SER A 26 -14.32 8.42 -4.47
CA SER A 26 -15.33 9.10 -3.65
C SER A 26 -15.80 10.41 -4.28
N THR A 27 -14.88 11.22 -4.81
CA THR A 27 -15.23 12.49 -5.49
C THR A 27 -15.98 12.23 -6.79
N SER A 28 -15.63 11.20 -7.57
CA SER A 28 -16.39 10.82 -8.76
C SER A 28 -17.85 10.42 -8.45
N HIS A 29 -18.10 9.92 -7.24
CA HIS A 29 -19.44 9.63 -6.71
C HIS A 29 -20.07 10.82 -5.97
N ARG A 30 -19.59 12.04 -6.19
CA ARG A 30 -20.09 13.30 -5.61
C ARG A 30 -20.04 13.33 -4.07
N HIS A 31 -19.01 12.73 -3.47
CA HIS A 31 -18.71 12.90 -2.06
C HIS A 31 -17.65 13.99 -1.90
N ALA A 32 -17.84 14.90 -0.93
CA ALA A 32 -16.82 15.87 -0.57
C ALA A 32 -15.75 15.19 0.28
N VAL A 33 -14.48 15.33 -0.10
CA VAL A 33 -13.34 14.71 0.59
C VAL A 33 -12.42 15.78 1.14
N THR A 34 -12.10 15.68 2.43
CA THR A 34 -11.11 16.53 3.08
C THR A 34 -9.97 15.67 3.61
N PHE A 35 -8.75 16.07 3.36
CA PHE A 35 -7.57 15.35 3.82
C PHE A 35 -6.92 16.01 5.02
N PHE A 36 -6.56 15.20 6.01
CA PHE A 36 -5.68 15.58 7.10
C PHE A 36 -4.47 14.66 7.10
N SER A 37 -3.28 15.21 6.92
CA SER A 37 -2.04 14.43 6.95
C SER A 37 -0.90 15.16 7.64
N ARG A 38 0.20 14.45 7.87
CA ARG A 38 1.47 15.09 8.23
C ARG A 38 2.00 15.91 7.07
N LYS A 39 2.82 16.91 7.39
CA LYS A 39 3.53 17.71 6.39
C LYS A 39 4.38 16.77 5.51
N SER A 40 4.04 16.69 4.24
CA SER A 40 4.76 15.94 3.23
C SER A 40 4.52 16.58 1.87
N SER A 41 5.61 16.92 1.18
CA SER A 41 5.53 17.52 -0.16
C SER A 41 4.93 16.54 -1.20
N VAL A 42 5.29 15.26 -1.11
CA VAL A 42 4.80 14.24 -2.04
C VAL A 42 3.29 14.06 -1.93
N ILE A 43 2.77 13.97 -0.70
CA ILE A 43 1.34 13.81 -0.47
C ILE A 43 0.59 15.06 -0.93
N ALA A 44 1.07 16.26 -0.55
CA ALA A 44 0.44 17.51 -0.93
C ALA A 44 0.35 17.67 -2.46
N GLN A 45 1.41 17.34 -3.18
CA GLN A 45 1.41 17.40 -4.65
C GLN A 45 0.39 16.44 -5.28
N ARG A 46 0.29 15.22 -4.76
CA ARG A 46 -0.62 14.21 -5.33
C ARG A 46 -2.10 14.52 -5.02
N VAL A 47 -2.41 14.95 -3.79
CA VAL A 47 -3.79 15.29 -3.43
C VAL A 47 -4.25 16.64 -4.00
N ALA A 48 -3.34 17.52 -4.42
CA ALA A 48 -3.68 18.78 -5.08
C ALA A 48 -4.48 18.60 -6.39
N GLY A 49 -4.39 17.40 -7.02
CA GLY A 49 -5.18 17.06 -8.20
C GLY A 49 -6.59 16.52 -7.88
N ILE A 50 -6.94 16.37 -6.61
CA ILE A 50 -8.27 15.89 -6.20
C ILE A 50 -9.11 17.12 -5.80
N ASP A 51 -10.36 17.15 -6.25
CA ASP A 51 -11.33 18.15 -5.81
C ASP A 51 -11.65 17.94 -4.32
N GLY A 52 -10.96 18.66 -3.45
CA GLY A 52 -11.07 18.52 -2.01
C GLY A 52 -10.12 19.43 -1.23
N GLU A 53 -10.36 19.56 0.06
CA GLU A 53 -9.53 20.36 0.96
C GLU A 53 -8.38 19.54 1.54
N TYR A 54 -7.23 20.17 1.75
CA TYR A 54 -6.05 19.55 2.33
C TYR A 54 -5.52 20.35 3.54
N TYR A 55 -5.44 19.69 4.68
CA TYR A 55 -4.93 20.26 5.92
C TYR A 55 -3.73 19.46 6.46
N GLN A 56 -2.76 20.19 6.99
CA GLN A 56 -1.58 19.60 7.61
C GLN A 56 -1.69 19.66 9.12
N LEU A 57 -1.55 18.51 9.77
CA LEU A 57 -1.48 18.38 11.22
C LEU A 57 -0.27 17.52 11.61
N PRO A 58 0.41 17.80 12.73
CA PRO A 58 1.63 17.08 13.09
C PRO A 58 1.42 15.62 13.45
N PHE A 59 0.30 15.24 14.02
CA PHE A 59 -0.02 13.87 14.46
C PHE A 59 1.16 13.21 15.21
N LYS A 60 1.67 13.88 16.25
CA LYS A 60 2.80 13.42 17.05
C LYS A 60 2.34 12.42 18.12
N GLY A 61 3.10 11.32 18.27
CA GLY A 61 2.85 10.35 19.33
C GLY A 61 1.52 9.60 19.21
N ILE A 62 0.96 9.19 20.36
CA ILE A 62 -0.33 8.49 20.47
C ILE A 62 -1.49 9.50 20.52
N ILE A 63 -1.28 10.61 21.23
CA ILE A 63 -2.22 11.73 21.32
C ILE A 63 -1.42 13.00 21.00
N ASP A 64 -1.90 13.76 20.03
CA ASP A 64 -1.37 15.06 19.68
C ASP A 64 -2.39 16.13 20.01
N PHE A 65 -2.23 16.82 21.13
CA PHE A 65 -3.17 17.81 21.61
C PHE A 65 -3.37 18.98 20.64
N TYR A 66 -2.32 19.38 19.93
CA TYR A 66 -2.46 20.42 18.88
C TYR A 66 -3.38 19.93 17.76
N SER A 67 -3.15 18.71 17.26
CA SER A 67 -4.01 18.08 16.24
C SER A 67 -5.44 17.86 16.78
N VAL A 68 -5.61 17.50 18.06
CA VAL A 68 -6.93 17.37 18.69
C VAL A 68 -7.69 18.71 18.62
N ILE A 69 -7.06 19.82 19.04
CA ILE A 69 -7.71 21.14 19.04
C ILE A 69 -8.04 21.61 17.62
N ARG A 70 -7.09 21.46 16.69
CA ARG A 70 -7.31 21.89 15.29
C ARG A 70 -8.41 21.08 14.61
N LEU A 71 -8.38 19.76 14.75
CA LEU A 71 -9.41 18.87 14.19
C LEU A 71 -10.77 19.09 14.86
N SER A 72 -10.82 19.31 16.19
CA SER A 72 -12.08 19.61 16.87
C SER A 72 -12.72 20.93 16.41
N LYS A 73 -11.91 21.96 16.16
CA LYS A 73 -12.40 23.24 15.59
C LYS A 73 -12.97 23.01 14.19
N TYR A 74 -12.27 22.27 13.35
CA TYR A 74 -12.75 21.92 12.00
C TYR A 74 -14.09 21.18 12.07
N LEU A 75 -14.21 20.15 12.91
CA LEU A 75 -15.42 19.34 13.07
C LEU A 75 -16.62 20.14 13.64
N LYS A 76 -16.38 21.24 14.36
CA LYS A 76 -17.45 22.15 14.84
C LYS A 76 -18.04 23.01 13.72
N SER A 77 -17.23 23.42 12.76
CA SER A 77 -17.62 24.36 11.70
C SER A 77 -17.97 23.67 10.37
N HIS A 78 -17.63 22.38 10.22
CA HIS A 78 -17.84 21.65 8.97
C HIS A 78 -18.67 20.38 9.23
N PRO A 79 -19.87 20.26 8.65
CA PRO A 79 -20.65 19.02 8.72
C PRO A 79 -19.83 17.86 8.18
N THR A 80 -19.67 16.81 8.99
CA THR A 80 -18.87 15.64 8.65
C THR A 80 -19.68 14.37 8.90
N ASP A 81 -19.77 13.50 7.91
CA ASP A 81 -20.47 12.22 8.01
C ASP A 81 -19.53 11.11 8.47
N ILE A 82 -18.35 11.06 7.89
CA ILE A 82 -17.35 9.99 8.13
C ILE A 82 -15.99 10.60 8.40
N ILE A 83 -15.32 10.10 9.44
CA ILE A 83 -13.89 10.29 9.67
C ILE A 83 -13.22 8.95 9.43
N HIS A 84 -12.48 8.85 8.32
CA HIS A 84 -11.80 7.63 7.91
C HIS A 84 -10.31 7.70 8.29
N ILE A 85 -9.87 6.81 9.16
CA ILE A 85 -8.52 6.73 9.69
C ILE A 85 -7.81 5.56 9.01
N HIS A 86 -6.56 5.75 8.61
CA HIS A 86 -5.76 4.71 7.96
C HIS A 86 -4.60 4.19 8.81
N CYS A 87 -4.44 4.73 10.00
CA CYS A 87 -3.38 4.33 10.91
C CYS A 87 -3.86 4.33 12.38
N PHE A 88 -3.43 3.34 13.15
CA PHE A 88 -3.83 3.24 14.57
C PHE A 88 -3.34 4.41 15.44
N LYS A 89 -2.26 5.07 15.03
CA LYS A 89 -1.66 6.13 15.83
C LYS A 89 -2.58 7.34 15.99
N GLU A 90 -3.36 7.65 14.94
CA GLU A 90 -4.25 8.80 14.91
C GLU A 90 -5.58 8.54 15.64
N MET A 91 -5.89 7.28 15.95
CA MET A 91 -7.17 6.87 16.53
C MET A 91 -7.54 7.67 17.79
N PHE A 92 -6.62 7.80 18.74
CA PHE A 92 -6.88 8.53 19.99
C PHE A 92 -7.08 10.02 19.76
N THR A 93 -6.24 10.63 18.93
CA THR A 93 -6.36 12.04 18.54
C THR A 93 -7.73 12.32 17.91
N VAL A 94 -8.18 11.46 17.00
CA VAL A 94 -9.46 11.57 16.32
C VAL A 94 -10.64 11.40 17.27
N ILE A 95 -10.60 10.37 18.13
CA ILE A 95 -11.67 10.13 19.12
C ILE A 95 -11.83 11.33 20.06
N LEU A 96 -10.72 11.88 20.56
CA LEU A 96 -10.75 13.05 21.43
C LEU A 96 -11.26 14.28 20.69
N ALA A 97 -10.81 14.56 19.48
CA ALA A 97 -11.27 15.68 18.67
C ALA A 97 -12.77 15.59 18.39
N LYS A 98 -13.26 14.42 18.02
CA LYS A 98 -14.69 14.16 17.83
C LYS A 98 -15.50 14.41 19.11
N ARG A 99 -15.04 13.94 20.27
CA ARG A 99 -15.73 14.17 21.55
C ARG A 99 -15.78 15.63 21.94
N ILE A 100 -14.65 16.35 21.82
CA ILE A 100 -14.57 17.79 22.13
C ILE A 100 -15.42 18.63 21.18
N SER A 101 -15.51 18.23 19.91
CA SER A 101 -16.34 18.94 18.93
C SER A 101 -17.83 18.69 19.08
N GLY A 102 -18.25 17.59 19.74
CA GLY A 102 -19.64 17.11 19.73
C GLY A 102 -20.09 16.54 18.39
N SER A 103 -19.16 16.29 17.43
CA SER A 103 -19.51 15.78 16.10
C SER A 103 -20.16 14.40 16.16
N LYS A 104 -21.18 14.19 15.32
CA LYS A 104 -21.88 12.90 15.17
C LYS A 104 -21.25 12.01 14.08
N ALA A 105 -20.16 12.44 13.45
CA ALA A 105 -19.47 11.69 12.40
C ALA A 105 -19.17 10.24 12.82
N LYS A 106 -19.29 9.31 11.90
CA LYS A 106 -18.90 7.90 12.13
C LYS A 106 -17.40 7.75 11.92
N ILE A 107 -16.73 7.01 12.81
CA ILE A 107 -15.31 6.72 12.68
C ILE A 107 -15.16 5.35 12.00
N VAL A 108 -14.45 5.33 10.88
CA VAL A 108 -14.04 4.11 10.16
C VAL A 108 -12.51 4.02 10.24
N LEU A 109 -11.99 2.84 10.48
CA LEU A 109 -10.55 2.58 10.52
C LEU A 109 -10.21 1.49 9.52
N THR A 110 -9.39 1.79 8.50
CA THR A 110 -8.83 0.77 7.62
C THR A 110 -7.47 0.30 8.09
N ARG A 111 -7.28 -1.01 8.13
CA ARG A 111 -6.02 -1.67 8.48
C ARG A 111 -5.32 -2.19 7.24
N HIS A 112 -4.20 -1.56 6.89
CA HIS A 112 -3.36 -1.92 5.75
C HIS A 112 -2.25 -2.93 6.08
N LEU A 113 -2.20 -3.44 7.31
CA LEU A 113 -1.15 -4.35 7.77
C LEU A 113 -1.74 -5.56 8.52
N ILE A 114 -1.17 -6.73 8.32
CA ILE A 114 -1.42 -7.91 9.14
C ILE A 114 -0.67 -7.74 10.45
N LYS A 115 -1.35 -7.33 11.48
CA LYS A 115 -0.79 -7.15 12.84
C LYS A 115 -1.84 -7.48 13.89
N LYS A 116 -1.40 -8.08 14.99
CA LYS A 116 -2.22 -8.25 16.18
C LYS A 116 -2.76 -6.91 16.67
N GLY A 117 -4.00 -6.90 17.15
CA GLY A 117 -4.55 -5.77 17.89
C GLY A 117 -3.94 -5.69 19.29
N LYS A 118 -3.93 -4.51 19.88
CA LYS A 118 -3.54 -4.35 21.28
C LYS A 118 -4.75 -4.59 22.16
N ASN A 119 -4.64 -5.55 23.08
CA ASN A 119 -5.72 -5.96 23.98
C ASN A 119 -5.47 -5.46 25.42
N ASN A 120 -5.38 -4.13 25.58
CA ASN A 120 -5.29 -3.49 26.89
C ASN A 120 -6.45 -2.50 27.08
N PRO A 121 -6.78 -2.08 28.31
CA PRO A 121 -7.95 -1.24 28.60
C PRO A 121 -8.03 0.03 27.77
N LEU A 122 -6.90 0.68 27.49
CA LEU A 122 -6.86 1.91 26.71
C LEU A 122 -7.28 1.67 25.25
N TYR A 123 -6.78 0.61 24.63
CA TYR A 123 -7.12 0.27 23.25
C TYR A 123 -8.54 -0.29 23.14
N LEU A 124 -8.99 -1.10 24.13
CA LEU A 124 -10.36 -1.59 24.17
C LEU A 124 -11.36 -0.43 24.31
N TRP A 125 -11.02 0.57 25.14
CA TRP A 125 -11.81 1.81 25.21
C TRP A 125 -11.84 2.52 23.84
N ALA A 126 -10.72 2.65 23.16
CA ALA A 126 -10.67 3.31 21.85
C ALA A 126 -11.49 2.55 20.79
N TYR A 127 -11.39 1.23 20.75
CA TYR A 127 -12.17 0.41 19.80
C TYR A 127 -13.70 0.58 19.98
N ARG A 128 -14.18 0.85 21.20
CA ARG A 128 -15.61 1.11 21.44
C ARG A 128 -16.11 2.35 20.69
N HIS A 129 -15.20 3.29 20.35
CA HIS A 129 -15.53 4.52 19.63
C HIS A 129 -15.39 4.38 18.09
N ILE A 130 -14.86 3.27 17.60
CA ILE A 130 -14.76 2.97 16.18
C ILE A 130 -16.05 2.30 15.71
N ASN A 131 -16.71 2.87 14.72
CA ASN A 131 -17.95 2.33 14.18
C ASN A 131 -17.74 1.10 13.31
N ARG A 132 -16.65 1.09 12.50
CA ARG A 132 -16.24 -0.02 11.64
C ARG A 132 -14.73 -0.11 11.56
N ILE A 133 -14.19 -1.33 11.56
CA ILE A 133 -12.82 -1.60 11.16
C ILE A 133 -12.86 -2.35 9.84
N VAL A 134 -12.23 -1.77 8.83
CA VAL A 134 -12.06 -2.37 7.50
C VAL A 134 -10.70 -3.05 7.46
N PHE A 135 -10.68 -4.31 7.07
CA PHE A 135 -9.46 -5.08 6.83
C PHE A 135 -9.30 -5.30 5.34
N VAL A 136 -8.08 -5.15 4.84
CA VAL A 136 -7.77 -5.34 3.43
C VAL A 136 -7.64 -6.83 3.05
N SER A 137 -7.71 -7.72 4.03
CA SER A 137 -7.64 -9.18 3.86
C SER A 137 -8.30 -9.93 5.01
N ARG A 138 -8.75 -11.15 4.75
CA ARG A 138 -9.30 -12.06 5.79
C ARG A 138 -8.22 -12.43 6.81
N LEU A 139 -6.99 -12.65 6.35
CA LEU A 139 -5.85 -12.93 7.23
C LEU A 139 -5.61 -11.79 8.21
N GLY A 140 -5.71 -10.54 7.74
CA GLY A 140 -5.61 -9.35 8.60
C GLY A 140 -6.73 -9.26 9.64
N GLU A 141 -7.97 -9.55 9.25
CA GLU A 141 -9.13 -9.60 10.15
C GLU A 141 -8.95 -10.70 11.20
N GLN A 142 -8.66 -11.94 10.79
CA GLN A 142 -8.47 -13.07 11.69
C GLN A 142 -7.35 -12.83 12.71
N THR A 143 -6.22 -12.27 12.24
CA THR A 143 -5.09 -11.93 13.13
C THR A 143 -5.49 -10.88 14.18
N PHE A 144 -6.32 -9.92 13.81
CA PHE A 144 -6.81 -8.91 14.74
C PHE A 144 -7.82 -9.50 15.72
N LEU A 145 -8.86 -10.18 15.24
CA LEU A 145 -9.92 -10.75 16.08
C LEU A 145 -9.37 -11.79 17.05
N GLY A 146 -8.44 -12.63 16.63
CA GLY A 146 -7.76 -13.59 17.49
C GLY A 146 -6.93 -12.96 18.62
N SER A 147 -6.51 -11.69 18.45
CA SER A 147 -5.74 -10.95 19.47
C SER A 147 -6.59 -10.00 20.31
N VAL A 148 -7.84 -9.73 19.91
CA VAL A 148 -8.80 -8.85 20.61
C VAL A 148 -10.16 -9.55 20.69
N PRO A 149 -10.29 -10.63 21.46
CA PRO A 149 -11.48 -11.48 21.46
C PRO A 149 -12.77 -10.76 21.92
N GLY A 150 -12.64 -9.65 22.64
CA GLY A 150 -13.80 -8.81 23.04
C GLY A 150 -14.24 -7.79 21.99
N PHE A 151 -13.62 -7.77 20.79
CA PHE A 151 -14.08 -6.87 19.73
C PHE A 151 -15.30 -7.46 19.01
N PRO A 152 -16.39 -6.69 18.86
CA PRO A 152 -17.59 -7.16 18.17
C PRO A 152 -17.32 -7.44 16.70
N LYS A 153 -17.46 -8.70 16.28
CA LYS A 153 -17.17 -9.13 14.91
C LYS A 153 -18.03 -8.41 13.86
N GLU A 154 -19.25 -8.07 14.18
CA GLU A 154 -20.16 -7.32 13.32
C GLU A 154 -19.68 -5.90 13.01
N ARG A 155 -18.68 -5.40 13.73
CA ARG A 155 -18.00 -4.13 13.43
C ARG A 155 -16.74 -4.31 12.56
N SER A 156 -16.34 -5.53 12.28
CA SER A 156 -15.29 -5.80 11.29
C SER A 156 -15.91 -6.06 9.91
N ILE A 157 -15.18 -5.72 8.88
CA ILE A 157 -15.50 -6.05 7.50
C ILE A 157 -14.21 -6.21 6.71
N VAL A 158 -14.17 -7.21 5.84
CA VAL A 158 -13.10 -7.37 4.87
C VAL A 158 -13.52 -6.72 3.56
N VAL A 159 -12.73 -5.75 3.12
CA VAL A 159 -12.84 -5.14 1.80
C VAL A 159 -11.46 -5.26 1.17
N HIS A 160 -11.32 -6.18 0.25
CA HIS A 160 -10.06 -6.37 -0.47
C HIS A 160 -9.68 -5.09 -1.20
N ASN A 161 -8.39 -4.79 -1.22
CA ASN A 161 -7.91 -3.68 -2.02
C ASN A 161 -8.20 -3.94 -3.49
N SER A 162 -8.43 -2.87 -4.22
CA SER A 162 -8.54 -2.88 -5.67
C SER A 162 -7.59 -1.84 -6.25
N ILE A 163 -7.32 -1.99 -7.51
CA ILE A 163 -6.65 -0.96 -8.30
C ILE A 163 -7.67 -0.42 -9.32
N PRO A 164 -7.64 0.88 -9.62
CA PRO A 164 -8.58 1.44 -10.59
C PRO A 164 -8.50 0.68 -11.91
N SER A 165 -9.67 0.37 -12.48
CA SER A 165 -9.78 -0.21 -13.83
C SER A 165 -9.37 0.77 -14.93
N TYR A 166 -9.35 2.07 -14.61
CA TYR A 166 -8.86 3.09 -15.49
C TYR A 166 -7.34 2.97 -15.64
N ILE A 167 -6.94 2.44 -16.78
CA ILE A 167 -5.56 2.51 -17.23
C ILE A 167 -5.39 3.91 -17.79
N GLU A 168 -4.62 4.77 -17.13
CA GLU A 168 -4.18 6.01 -17.77
C GLU A 168 -3.65 5.65 -19.17
N PRO A 169 -4.02 6.42 -20.22
CA PRO A 169 -3.47 6.16 -21.55
C PRO A 169 -1.96 6.03 -21.38
N ILE A 170 -1.41 4.89 -21.81
CA ILE A 170 0.03 4.65 -21.76
C ILE A 170 0.64 5.77 -22.60
N VAL A 171 1.01 6.87 -21.96
CA VAL A 171 1.86 7.88 -22.58
C VAL A 171 3.03 7.09 -23.13
N LYS A 172 3.29 7.14 -24.43
CA LYS A 172 4.43 6.49 -25.06
C LYS A 172 5.68 6.75 -24.23
N SER A 173 6.01 5.83 -23.38
CA SER A 173 7.21 5.85 -22.58
C SER A 173 8.06 4.70 -23.08
N GLU A 174 9.36 4.92 -23.08
CA GLU A 174 10.34 3.88 -23.35
C GLU A 174 9.99 2.62 -22.55
N THR A 175 9.85 1.49 -23.21
CA THR A 175 9.59 0.19 -22.59
C THR A 175 10.83 -0.35 -21.90
N LEU A 176 10.69 -1.36 -21.04
CA LEU A 176 11.86 -2.05 -20.46
C LEU A 176 12.69 -2.73 -21.55
N ARG A 177 12.02 -3.29 -22.57
CA ARG A 177 12.70 -3.97 -23.66
C ARG A 177 13.54 -3.01 -24.51
N GLU A 178 13.01 -1.83 -24.82
CA GLU A 178 13.73 -0.78 -25.54
C GLU A 178 14.94 -0.29 -24.71
N ARG A 179 14.70 0.01 -23.42
CA ARG A 179 15.71 0.57 -22.52
C ARG A 179 16.91 -0.35 -22.27
N PHE A 180 16.67 -1.64 -22.17
CA PHE A 180 17.71 -2.65 -21.89
C PHE A 180 18.07 -3.50 -23.12
N HIS A 181 17.60 -3.13 -24.32
CA HIS A 181 17.85 -3.83 -25.58
C HIS A 181 17.48 -5.32 -25.52
N ILE A 182 16.35 -5.66 -24.87
CA ILE A 182 15.90 -7.03 -24.65
C ILE A 182 15.15 -7.53 -25.89
N ALA A 183 15.59 -8.63 -26.49
CA ALA A 183 14.91 -9.27 -27.61
C ALA A 183 13.48 -9.68 -27.21
N LYS A 184 12.55 -9.65 -28.17
CA LYS A 184 11.14 -9.96 -27.93
C LYS A 184 10.93 -11.39 -27.42
N GLU A 185 11.75 -12.31 -27.87
CA GLU A 185 11.70 -13.73 -27.52
C GLU A 185 12.39 -14.05 -26.17
N CYS A 186 13.12 -13.09 -25.59
CA CYS A 186 13.76 -13.25 -24.31
C CYS A 186 12.72 -13.02 -23.18
N PRO A 187 12.41 -14.01 -22.35
CA PRO A 187 11.50 -13.82 -21.21
C PRO A 187 11.95 -12.70 -20.29
N LEU A 188 11.05 -11.75 -20.00
CA LEU A 188 11.30 -10.61 -19.14
C LEU A 188 10.64 -10.82 -17.77
N ILE A 189 11.47 -11.02 -16.74
CA ILE A 189 11.06 -11.24 -15.35
C ILE A 189 11.16 -9.90 -14.61
N VAL A 190 10.08 -9.44 -14.00
CA VAL A 190 10.04 -8.13 -13.36
C VAL A 190 9.66 -8.24 -11.88
N PHE A 191 10.47 -7.64 -11.02
CA PHE A 191 10.15 -7.36 -9.63
C PHE A 191 9.79 -5.88 -9.48
N VAL A 192 8.70 -5.60 -8.75
CA VAL A 192 8.31 -4.24 -8.38
C VAL A 192 8.08 -4.15 -6.89
N GLY A 193 8.74 -3.20 -6.23
CA GLY A 193 8.54 -2.96 -4.80
C GLY A 193 9.72 -2.28 -4.12
N ARG A 194 9.60 -2.04 -2.83
CA ARG A 194 10.74 -1.53 -2.05
C ARG A 194 11.88 -2.54 -2.07
N VAL A 195 13.09 -2.08 -2.37
CA VAL A 195 14.30 -2.92 -2.39
C VAL A 195 14.82 -3.02 -0.95
N VAL A 196 14.24 -3.96 -0.20
CA VAL A 196 14.57 -4.25 1.21
C VAL A 196 14.61 -5.76 1.46
N PRO A 197 15.37 -6.26 2.45
CA PRO A 197 15.51 -7.71 2.69
C PRO A 197 14.16 -8.43 2.85
N ALA A 198 13.19 -7.82 3.51
CA ALA A 198 11.86 -8.39 3.73
C ALA A 198 11.06 -8.67 2.44
N LYS A 199 11.47 -8.11 1.30
CA LYS A 199 10.85 -8.36 -0.01
C LYS A 199 11.46 -9.53 -0.78
N GLY A 200 12.43 -10.23 -0.20
CA GLY A 200 12.95 -11.49 -0.75
C GLY A 200 13.82 -11.34 -2.02
N ILE A 201 14.42 -10.18 -2.24
CA ILE A 201 15.20 -9.93 -3.47
C ILE A 201 16.49 -10.78 -3.50
N LEU A 202 17.09 -11.03 -2.33
CA LEU A 202 18.23 -11.97 -2.23
C LEU A 202 17.83 -13.37 -2.72
N GLN A 203 16.63 -13.84 -2.31
CA GLN A 203 16.09 -15.13 -2.74
C GLN A 203 15.77 -15.15 -4.23
N LEU A 204 15.26 -14.04 -4.77
CA LEU A 204 15.04 -13.90 -6.20
C LEU A 204 16.34 -14.05 -6.98
N ILE A 205 17.40 -13.31 -6.61
CA ILE A 205 18.70 -13.36 -7.28
C ILE A 205 19.30 -14.77 -7.20
N ALA A 206 19.28 -15.39 -6.02
CA ALA A 206 19.75 -16.78 -5.85
C ALA A 206 18.94 -17.81 -6.67
N ALA A 207 17.63 -17.59 -6.84
CA ALA A 207 16.80 -18.42 -7.71
C ALA A 207 17.13 -18.21 -9.19
N LEU A 208 17.34 -16.97 -9.62
CA LEU A 208 17.78 -16.64 -10.98
C LEU A 208 19.18 -17.20 -11.29
N GLY A 209 20.09 -17.24 -10.30
CA GLY A 209 21.41 -17.86 -10.41
C GLY A 209 21.33 -19.35 -10.79
N LYS A 210 20.33 -20.08 -10.26
CA LYS A 210 20.10 -21.48 -10.66
C LYS A 210 19.64 -21.63 -12.11
N LEU A 211 19.10 -20.56 -12.69
CA LEU A 211 18.61 -20.49 -14.06
C LEU A 211 19.60 -19.80 -15.03
N HIS A 212 20.84 -19.53 -14.58
CA HIS A 212 21.84 -18.78 -15.37
C HIS A 212 22.05 -19.32 -16.77
N HIS A 213 21.86 -20.63 -16.97
CA HIS A 213 21.99 -21.32 -18.25
C HIS A 213 20.84 -21.07 -19.24
N LEU A 214 19.71 -20.53 -18.75
CA LEU A 214 18.56 -20.20 -19.59
C LEU A 214 18.67 -18.78 -20.15
N ASN A 215 17.97 -18.53 -21.26
CA ASN A 215 17.81 -17.21 -21.81
C ASN A 215 16.67 -16.50 -21.09
N PHE A 216 16.95 -15.44 -20.33
CA PHE A 216 16.00 -14.54 -19.69
C PHE A 216 16.68 -13.21 -19.35
N PHE A 217 15.88 -12.17 -19.12
CA PHE A 217 16.34 -10.93 -18.52
C PHE A 217 15.44 -10.58 -17.32
N SER A 218 16.02 -9.98 -16.28
CA SER A 218 15.27 -9.59 -15.09
C SER A 218 15.49 -8.12 -14.74
N VAL A 219 14.40 -7.41 -14.41
CA VAL A 219 14.47 -6.01 -13.99
C VAL A 219 13.90 -5.85 -12.59
N ILE A 220 14.70 -5.27 -11.70
CA ILE A 220 14.32 -4.94 -10.33
C ILE A 220 13.95 -3.45 -10.27
N ILE A 221 12.66 -3.17 -10.03
CA ILE A 221 12.10 -1.81 -10.01
C ILE A 221 11.76 -1.43 -8.57
N GLY A 222 12.36 -0.36 -8.06
CA GLY A 222 12.06 0.18 -6.75
C GLY A 222 13.23 0.88 -6.09
N LYS A 223 12.96 1.50 -4.94
CA LYS A 223 13.97 2.18 -4.14
C LYS A 223 14.38 1.35 -2.94
N GLY A 224 15.67 1.34 -2.64
CA GLY A 224 16.28 0.75 -1.44
C GLY A 224 17.35 1.65 -0.85
N GLN A 225 18.02 1.19 0.20
CA GLN A 225 19.21 1.82 0.74
C GLN A 225 20.39 1.47 -0.17
N ASP A 226 21.30 2.41 -0.39
CA ASP A 226 22.38 2.28 -1.37
C ASP A 226 23.31 1.11 -1.02
N ASP A 227 23.66 0.94 0.25
CA ASP A 227 24.46 -0.18 0.73
C ASP A 227 23.84 -1.55 0.44
N PHE A 228 22.51 -1.65 0.60
CA PHE A 228 21.80 -2.89 0.27
C PHE A 228 21.73 -3.14 -1.23
N ILE A 229 21.55 -2.09 -2.03
CA ILE A 229 21.57 -2.20 -3.50
C ILE A 229 22.95 -2.65 -4.00
N GLU A 230 24.03 -2.07 -3.47
CA GLU A 230 25.41 -2.50 -3.84
C GLU A 230 25.68 -3.95 -3.46
N ARG A 231 25.19 -4.38 -2.29
CA ARG A 231 25.25 -5.79 -1.89
C ARG A 231 24.48 -6.72 -2.83
N LEU A 232 23.32 -6.29 -3.34
CA LEU A 232 22.57 -7.05 -4.33
C LEU A 232 23.29 -7.13 -5.68
N LYS A 233 23.93 -6.04 -6.14
CA LYS A 233 24.73 -6.02 -7.35
C LYS A 233 25.94 -6.96 -7.25
N ALA A 234 26.61 -6.98 -6.10
CA ALA A 234 27.70 -7.92 -5.84
C ALA A 234 27.24 -9.39 -5.91
N LEU A 235 26.04 -9.67 -5.36
CA LEU A 235 25.43 -11.00 -5.46
C LEU A 235 25.10 -11.36 -6.92
N VAL A 236 24.52 -10.43 -7.68
CA VAL A 236 24.24 -10.62 -9.13
C VAL A 236 25.52 -10.99 -9.88
N ALA A 237 26.63 -10.31 -9.61
CA ALA A 237 27.90 -10.61 -10.23
C ALA A 237 28.43 -11.99 -9.82
N SER A 238 28.39 -12.36 -8.55
CA SER A 238 28.82 -13.65 -8.04
C SER A 238 28.00 -14.85 -8.54
N GLU A 239 26.71 -14.61 -8.86
CA GLU A 239 25.83 -15.62 -9.46
C GLU A 239 25.94 -15.70 -10.99
N GLY A 240 26.84 -14.95 -11.61
CA GLY A 240 27.02 -14.93 -13.08
C GLY A 240 25.87 -14.30 -13.84
N LEU A 241 25.17 -13.33 -13.24
CA LEU A 241 23.97 -12.69 -13.78
C LEU A 241 24.18 -11.23 -14.21
N ALA A 242 25.41 -10.76 -14.31
CA ALA A 242 25.72 -9.34 -14.54
C ALA A 242 25.12 -8.79 -15.86
N ASP A 243 24.97 -9.63 -16.86
CA ASP A 243 24.38 -9.34 -18.18
C ASP A 243 22.87 -9.61 -18.25
N LYS A 244 22.26 -10.18 -17.18
CA LYS A 244 20.86 -10.65 -17.16
C LYS A 244 19.99 -9.95 -16.13
N VAL A 245 20.55 -9.20 -15.18
CA VAL A 245 19.80 -8.54 -14.11
C VAL A 245 20.11 -7.05 -14.05
N ALA A 246 19.10 -6.22 -14.19
CA ALA A 246 19.22 -4.78 -14.11
C ALA A 246 18.41 -4.19 -12.94
N PHE A 247 18.92 -3.11 -12.34
CA PHE A 247 18.24 -2.31 -11.33
C PHE A 247 17.79 -0.98 -11.95
N LEU A 248 16.48 -0.79 -12.09
CA LEU A 248 15.90 0.43 -12.69
C LEU A 248 15.85 1.60 -11.71
N GLY A 249 15.80 1.31 -10.39
CA GLY A 249 15.50 2.33 -9.40
C GLY A 249 14.00 2.61 -9.29
N HIS A 250 13.67 3.78 -8.72
CA HIS A 250 12.28 4.19 -8.54
C HIS A 250 11.65 4.66 -9.86
N SER A 251 10.40 4.29 -10.09
CA SER A 251 9.61 4.77 -11.22
C SER A 251 8.18 5.08 -10.78
N ASP A 252 7.63 6.19 -11.24
CA ASP A 252 6.20 6.52 -11.10
C ASP A 252 5.34 5.87 -12.20
N LYS A 253 5.98 5.30 -13.25
CA LYS A 253 5.32 4.67 -14.40
C LYS A 253 5.24 3.14 -14.27
N VAL A 254 5.10 2.63 -13.05
CA VAL A 254 5.16 1.18 -12.75
C VAL A 254 4.18 0.38 -13.61
N ARG A 255 2.96 0.85 -13.80
CA ARG A 255 1.94 0.12 -14.60
C ARG A 255 2.35 -0.06 -16.07
N ALA A 256 2.94 0.99 -16.67
CA ALA A 256 3.44 0.89 -18.05
C ALA A 256 4.61 -0.10 -18.15
N LEU A 257 5.50 -0.10 -17.15
CA LEU A 257 6.64 -1.03 -17.11
C LEU A 257 6.20 -2.48 -16.86
N ILE A 258 5.18 -2.71 -16.01
CA ILE A 258 4.58 -4.04 -15.80
C ILE A 258 3.97 -4.60 -17.09
N ALA A 259 3.38 -3.75 -17.93
CA ALA A 259 2.77 -4.19 -19.18
C ALA A 259 3.79 -4.81 -20.16
N ASP A 260 5.05 -4.49 -20.05
CA ASP A 260 6.15 -5.04 -20.86
C ASP A 260 6.71 -6.38 -20.34
N ALA A 261 6.41 -6.74 -19.09
CA ALA A 261 6.87 -7.97 -18.48
C ALA A 261 6.16 -9.21 -19.05
N ASP A 262 6.83 -10.37 -18.99
CA ASP A 262 6.18 -11.68 -19.19
C ASP A 262 5.80 -12.30 -17.85
N ILE A 263 6.69 -12.18 -16.86
CA ILE A 263 6.53 -12.76 -15.52
C ILE A 263 6.78 -11.69 -14.46
N GLY A 264 5.80 -11.49 -13.59
CA GLY A 264 5.97 -10.75 -12.35
C GLY A 264 6.47 -11.64 -11.23
N VAL A 265 7.33 -11.12 -10.34
CA VAL A 265 7.77 -11.87 -9.16
C VAL A 265 7.61 -11.03 -7.90
N ALA A 266 6.94 -11.58 -6.89
CA ALA A 266 6.75 -10.95 -5.58
C ALA A 266 7.16 -11.91 -4.44
N PRO A 267 8.47 -12.14 -4.21
CA PRO A 267 9.00 -13.19 -3.34
C PRO A 267 9.11 -12.75 -1.88
N SER A 268 8.12 -12.01 -1.38
CA SER A 268 8.14 -11.41 -0.05
C SER A 268 8.33 -12.42 1.06
N LEU A 269 9.28 -12.19 1.95
CA LEU A 269 9.51 -12.96 3.16
C LEU A 269 8.59 -12.51 4.31
N CYS A 270 8.12 -11.27 4.27
CA CYS A 270 7.12 -10.79 5.22
C CYS A 270 5.71 -11.12 4.74
N GLN A 271 4.78 -11.23 5.69
CA GLN A 271 3.36 -11.40 5.36
C GLN A 271 2.85 -10.14 4.65
N GLU A 272 2.53 -10.28 3.38
CA GLU A 272 1.88 -9.22 2.62
C GLU A 272 0.44 -9.05 3.10
N ALA A 273 0.08 -7.82 3.43
CA ALA A 273 -1.28 -7.54 3.90
C ALA A 273 -2.32 -7.73 2.81
N PHE A 274 -1.92 -7.55 1.54
CA PHE A 274 -2.75 -7.79 0.38
C PHE A 274 -1.92 -8.16 -0.86
N GLY A 275 -0.92 -7.34 -1.23
CA GLY A 275 -0.09 -7.59 -2.42
C GLY A 275 -0.59 -6.82 -3.64
N LEU A 276 -0.68 -5.49 -3.56
CA LEU A 276 -1.14 -4.65 -4.67
C LEU A 276 -0.34 -4.89 -5.95
N THR A 277 0.98 -5.07 -5.86
CA THR A 277 1.83 -5.35 -7.02
C THR A 277 1.40 -6.62 -7.76
N ALA A 278 0.99 -7.67 -7.02
CA ALA A 278 0.50 -8.88 -7.65
C ALA A 278 -0.78 -8.62 -8.47
N ILE A 279 -1.71 -7.82 -7.94
CA ILE A 279 -2.92 -7.43 -8.68
C ILE A 279 -2.59 -6.56 -9.89
N GLU A 280 -1.58 -5.69 -9.80
CA GLU A 280 -1.12 -4.88 -10.95
C GLU A 280 -0.62 -5.77 -12.08
N PHE A 281 0.15 -6.81 -11.80
CA PHE A 281 0.55 -7.81 -12.81
C PHE A 281 -0.65 -8.57 -13.38
N MET A 282 -1.57 -9.03 -12.52
CA MET A 282 -2.78 -9.73 -12.96
C MET A 282 -3.67 -8.84 -13.84
N GLN A 283 -3.84 -7.55 -13.50
CA GLN A 283 -4.59 -6.59 -14.30
C GLN A 283 -3.94 -6.38 -15.68
N ALA A 284 -2.61 -6.40 -15.75
CA ALA A 284 -1.87 -6.33 -17.00
C ALA A 284 -1.89 -7.66 -17.80
N GLY A 285 -2.60 -8.68 -17.33
CA GLY A 285 -2.64 -10.00 -17.96
C GLY A 285 -1.33 -10.78 -17.86
N LYS A 286 -0.49 -10.48 -16.86
CA LYS A 286 0.82 -11.11 -16.68
C LYS A 286 0.78 -12.22 -15.65
N CYS A 287 1.55 -13.28 -15.90
CA CYS A 287 1.78 -14.32 -14.90
C CYS A 287 2.50 -13.73 -13.69
N ILE A 288 2.13 -14.16 -12.49
CA ILE A 288 2.75 -13.71 -11.24
C ILE A 288 3.21 -14.91 -10.41
N VAL A 289 4.47 -14.90 -9.99
CA VAL A 289 5.03 -15.84 -9.02
C VAL A 289 5.16 -15.14 -7.68
N THR A 290 4.56 -15.68 -6.65
CA THR A 290 4.56 -15.09 -5.30
C THR A 290 4.75 -16.15 -4.22
N THR A 291 5.17 -15.73 -3.04
CA THR A 291 5.17 -16.59 -1.86
C THR A 291 3.74 -16.78 -1.33
N ASP A 292 3.47 -17.86 -0.62
CA ASP A 292 2.18 -18.20 -0.01
C ASP A 292 2.04 -17.76 1.46
N ASN A 293 2.92 -16.89 1.92
CA ASN A 293 3.03 -16.49 3.35
C ASN A 293 2.22 -15.26 3.75
N GLY A 294 1.32 -14.78 2.91
CA GLY A 294 0.54 -13.57 3.16
C GLY A 294 -0.90 -13.67 2.64
N ALA A 295 -1.54 -12.53 2.50
CA ALA A 295 -2.93 -12.47 2.05
C ALA A 295 -3.11 -12.69 0.53
N GLN A 296 -2.04 -12.75 -0.24
CA GLN A 296 -2.12 -13.01 -1.69
C GLN A 296 -2.76 -14.36 -2.00
N VAL A 297 -2.68 -15.35 -1.11
CA VAL A 297 -3.38 -16.66 -1.26
C VAL A 297 -4.91 -16.53 -1.26
N GLU A 298 -5.44 -15.37 -0.86
CA GLU A 298 -6.89 -15.12 -0.90
C GLU A 298 -7.42 -14.91 -2.33
N PHE A 299 -6.54 -14.55 -3.28
CA PHE A 299 -6.91 -14.26 -4.65
C PHE A 299 -5.99 -14.91 -5.71
N ILE A 300 -4.78 -15.34 -5.35
CA ILE A 300 -3.88 -16.10 -6.23
C ILE A 300 -4.04 -17.59 -5.94
N LYS A 301 -4.30 -18.36 -7.00
CA LYS A 301 -4.43 -19.83 -6.95
C LYS A 301 -3.33 -20.43 -7.80
N HIS A 302 -2.49 -21.24 -7.17
CA HIS A 302 -1.38 -21.94 -7.83
C HIS A 302 -1.84 -22.72 -9.07
N GLY A 303 -1.13 -22.56 -10.17
CA GLY A 303 -1.41 -23.23 -11.43
C GLY A 303 -2.68 -22.79 -12.16
N SER A 304 -3.39 -21.76 -11.66
CA SER A 304 -4.61 -21.22 -12.28
C SER A 304 -4.45 -19.77 -12.71
N ASN A 305 -4.07 -18.89 -11.79
CA ASN A 305 -3.88 -17.47 -12.06
C ASN A 305 -2.57 -16.90 -11.45
N GLY A 306 -1.69 -17.79 -10.99
CA GLY A 306 -0.37 -17.49 -10.47
C GLY A 306 0.39 -18.75 -10.07
#